data_fed379700f30ea46bef40f41e63fc5dd
#
_entry.id   fed379700f30ea46bef40f41e63fc5dd
#
_cell.length_a   1.000
_cell.length_b   1.000
_cell.length_c   1.000
_cell.angle_alpha   90.00
_cell.angle_beta   90.00
_cell.angle_gamma   90.00
#
_symmetry.space_group_name_H-M   'P 1'
#
loop_
_entity.id
_entity.type
_entity.pdbx_description
1 polymer ?
#
loop_
_entity_poly.entity_id
_entity_poly.type
_entity_poly.pdbx_seq_one_letter_code
_entity_poly.pdbx_strand_id
1 'polypeptide(L)'
;MSHIQQTTELPSTMRALALIEPNDAITLSELSVPVPSPEGNELLVKVEYVGLNHGDANFAKQGFCKWHYPHVLGHDAVGVVVQASKGVFPGVGARVVWHASLGDQGVLSEYTTVPNYAVSVVPDNVSPADAATLPCSGMTALIALDKLQLSEGDSLFIDAGAGGVGQFAIQFAKQRGATVFTTASKHNHKLLKQLGADVVFDYKDPKLEDKIRRELGPQGFDAVLDCIGGDTTIRNVELMRFCGRIACLNELPKFEQELMFRRAPNIGIVSLGGAWLANSLCAQQKLSFMGNLLLDNAARGEIKLPQIHAVDFTAEAVSTALNKQLAGGFTGKQVVQVSG
;
A
#
# COMPACT_ATOMS: atom_id res chain seq x y z
N MET A 1 -15.36 44.34 8.01
CA MET A 1 -15.77 43.26 8.92
C MET A 1 -14.68 42.22 8.87
N SER A 2 -13.87 42.14 9.91
CA SER A 2 -12.72 41.24 10.02
C SER A 2 -13.22 39.83 10.25
N HIS A 3 -13.06 38.94 9.28
CA HIS A 3 -13.21 37.50 9.49
C HIS A 3 -12.12 37.04 10.45
N ILE A 4 -12.48 36.88 11.71
CA ILE A 4 -11.70 36.14 12.71
C ILE A 4 -11.71 34.68 12.20
N GLN A 5 -10.60 34.22 11.62
CA GLN A 5 -10.35 32.79 11.52
C GLN A 5 -10.30 32.26 12.95
N GLN A 6 -11.26 31.44 13.34
CA GLN A 6 -11.23 30.68 14.57
C GLN A 6 -10.02 29.72 14.46
N THR A 7 -8.88 30.14 14.97
CA THR A 7 -7.80 29.22 15.30
C THR A 7 -8.26 28.42 16.51
N THR A 8 -8.79 27.25 16.29
CA THR A 8 -8.97 26.25 17.36
C THR A 8 -7.59 26.04 17.95
N GLU A 9 -7.38 26.40 19.23
CA GLU A 9 -6.11 26.11 19.91
C GLU A 9 -5.82 24.63 19.82
N LEU A 10 -4.62 24.29 19.33
CA LEU A 10 -4.17 22.91 19.27
C LEU A 10 -3.96 22.38 20.69
N PRO A 11 -4.36 21.13 20.99
CA PRO A 11 -4.06 20.53 22.28
C PRO A 11 -2.55 20.35 22.45
N SER A 12 -2.07 20.38 23.70
CA SER A 12 -0.65 20.13 23.99
C SER A 12 -0.25 18.66 23.85
N THR A 13 -1.22 17.75 24.04
CA THR A 13 -1.03 16.29 23.90
C THR A 13 -2.13 15.68 23.06
N MET A 14 -1.88 14.52 22.49
CA MET A 14 -2.78 13.75 21.63
C MET A 14 -2.74 12.27 21.99
N ARG A 15 -3.77 11.52 21.60
CA ARG A 15 -3.77 10.06 21.65
C ARG A 15 -2.99 9.49 20.48
N ALA A 16 -2.23 8.43 20.75
CA ALA A 16 -1.53 7.65 19.76
C ALA A 16 -1.58 6.14 20.12
N LEU A 17 -1.56 5.27 19.12
CA LEU A 17 -1.49 3.83 19.30
C LEU A 17 -0.08 3.37 18.95
N ALA A 18 0.63 2.86 19.94
CA ALA A 18 2.04 2.53 19.82
C ALA A 18 2.32 1.06 20.16
N LEU A 19 3.31 0.52 19.50
CA LEU A 19 3.94 -0.74 19.81
C LEU A 19 4.99 -0.50 20.90
N ILE A 20 4.90 -1.23 22.00
CA ILE A 20 5.87 -1.11 23.10
C ILE A 20 7.13 -1.91 22.79
N GLU A 21 6.95 -3.08 22.21
CA GLU A 21 8.00 -3.99 21.73
C GLU A 21 7.45 -4.94 20.68
N PRO A 22 8.28 -5.42 19.74
CA PRO A 22 7.85 -6.43 18.78
C PRO A 22 7.52 -7.75 19.49
N ASN A 23 6.42 -8.38 19.06
CA ASN A 23 6.11 -9.74 19.51
C ASN A 23 5.22 -10.47 18.49
N ASP A 24 5.07 -11.80 18.66
CA ASP A 24 4.32 -12.65 17.73
C ASP A 24 2.83 -12.33 17.67
N ALA A 25 2.23 -11.91 18.79
CA ALA A 25 0.86 -11.43 18.85
C ALA A 25 0.88 -9.90 19.00
N ILE A 26 0.68 -9.18 17.90
CA ILE A 26 0.73 -7.72 17.88
C ILE A 26 -0.23 -7.16 18.93
N THR A 27 0.32 -6.41 19.88
CA THR A 27 -0.43 -5.72 20.93
C THR A 27 0.01 -4.27 21.01
N LEU A 28 -0.93 -3.36 20.77
CA LEU A 28 -0.70 -1.92 20.87
C LEU A 28 -1.12 -1.41 22.24
N SER A 29 -0.55 -0.29 22.62
CA SER A 29 -0.94 0.50 23.79
C SER A 29 -1.40 1.89 23.37
N GLU A 30 -2.41 2.41 24.03
CA GLU A 30 -2.82 3.81 23.86
C GLU A 30 -1.91 4.68 24.75
N LEU A 31 -1.33 5.70 24.13
CA LEU A 31 -0.43 6.66 24.76
C LEU A 31 -0.95 8.08 24.61
N SER A 32 -0.68 8.92 25.61
CA SER A 32 -0.78 10.38 25.48
C SER A 32 0.60 10.94 25.19
N VAL A 33 0.78 11.50 24.00
CA VAL A 33 2.06 12.03 23.52
C VAL A 33 1.93 13.50 23.12
N PRO A 34 3.01 14.30 23.13
CA PRO A 34 2.95 15.70 22.68
C PRO A 34 2.47 15.77 21.21
N VAL A 35 1.67 16.79 20.88
CA VAL A 35 1.37 17.13 19.50
C VAL A 35 2.64 17.63 18.82
N PRO A 36 3.06 17.08 17.67
CA PRO A 36 4.29 17.51 17.00
C PRO A 36 4.14 18.91 16.41
N SER A 37 5.24 19.63 16.32
CA SER A 37 5.30 20.93 15.65
C SER A 37 5.93 20.74 14.25
N PRO A 38 5.30 21.27 13.18
CA PRO A 38 5.86 21.15 11.84
C PRO A 38 7.10 22.03 11.69
N GLU A 39 8.14 21.51 11.04
CA GLU A 39 9.37 22.21 10.74
C GLU A 39 9.52 22.49 9.24
N GLY A 40 10.07 23.66 8.88
CA GLY A 40 10.35 24.00 7.49
C GLY A 40 9.13 23.92 6.58
N ASN A 41 9.13 22.95 5.66
CA ASN A 41 8.06 22.70 4.71
C ASN A 41 7.07 21.60 5.14
N GLU A 42 7.09 21.23 6.41
CA GLU A 42 6.12 20.26 6.94
C GLU A 42 4.75 20.88 7.15
N LEU A 43 3.76 20.02 7.07
CA LEU A 43 2.37 20.28 7.41
C LEU A 43 2.07 19.55 8.72
N LEU A 44 1.38 20.20 9.66
CA LEU A 44 0.70 19.49 10.74
C LEU A 44 -0.70 19.09 10.26
N VAL A 45 -0.97 17.82 10.30
CA VAL A 45 -2.24 17.25 9.82
C VAL A 45 -3.01 16.63 10.98
N LYS A 46 -4.28 17.01 11.14
CA LYS A 46 -5.23 16.29 12.00
C LYS A 46 -5.69 15.06 11.23
N VAL A 47 -5.36 13.87 11.73
CA VAL A 47 -5.65 12.60 11.08
C VAL A 47 -7.13 12.27 11.18
N GLU A 48 -7.76 11.93 10.06
CA GLU A 48 -9.15 11.47 10.00
C GLU A 48 -9.21 9.94 9.86
N TYR A 49 -8.43 9.37 8.95
CA TYR A 49 -8.42 7.94 8.67
C TYR A 49 -7.00 7.41 8.45
N VAL A 50 -6.78 6.16 8.86
CA VAL A 50 -5.52 5.41 8.63
C VAL A 50 -5.83 4.08 7.94
N GLY A 51 -5.22 3.85 6.78
CA GLY A 51 -5.31 2.58 6.07
C GLY A 51 -4.29 1.56 6.60
N LEU A 52 -4.76 0.41 7.10
CA LEU A 52 -3.86 -0.64 7.58
C LEU A 52 -3.36 -1.52 6.43
N ASN A 53 -2.12 -1.94 6.50
CA ASN A 53 -1.43 -2.75 5.51
C ASN A 53 -0.80 -4.00 6.12
N HIS A 54 -0.61 -5.02 5.29
CA HIS A 54 0.15 -6.21 5.69
C HIS A 54 1.59 -5.86 6.12
N GLY A 55 2.18 -4.83 5.50
CA GLY A 55 3.48 -4.29 5.89
C GLY A 55 3.50 -3.76 7.31
N ASP A 56 2.46 -3.03 7.75
CA ASP A 56 2.36 -2.52 9.13
C ASP A 56 2.40 -3.68 10.13
N ALA A 57 1.67 -4.76 9.84
CA ALA A 57 1.63 -5.95 10.70
C ALA A 57 2.97 -6.71 10.70
N ASN A 58 3.63 -6.86 9.55
CA ASN A 58 4.94 -7.51 9.47
C ASN A 58 6.00 -6.75 10.27
N PHE A 59 6.07 -5.43 10.11
CA PHE A 59 7.01 -4.60 10.88
C PHE A 59 6.69 -4.60 12.37
N ALA A 60 5.42 -4.60 12.76
CA ALA A 60 5.02 -4.69 14.15
C ALA A 60 5.47 -6.02 14.79
N LYS A 61 5.37 -7.12 14.05
CA LYS A 61 5.79 -8.46 14.52
C LYS A 61 7.32 -8.59 14.59
N GLN A 62 8.02 -8.18 13.53
CA GLN A 62 9.46 -8.42 13.37
C GLN A 62 10.31 -7.33 14.01
N GLY A 63 9.74 -6.15 14.23
CA GLY A 63 10.48 -4.94 14.53
C GLY A 63 11.15 -4.35 13.30
N PHE A 64 11.62 -3.12 13.44
CA PHE A 64 12.43 -2.46 12.41
C PHE A 64 13.65 -1.80 13.06
N CYS A 65 14.81 -1.99 12.49
CA CYS A 65 16.10 -1.63 13.10
C CYS A 65 16.28 -0.11 13.37
N LYS A 66 15.48 0.73 12.74
CA LYS A 66 15.50 2.19 12.96
C LYS A 66 14.46 2.67 13.98
N TRP A 67 13.57 1.78 14.45
CA TRP A 67 12.53 2.19 15.39
C TRP A 67 13.05 2.28 16.83
N HIS A 68 12.59 3.31 17.49
CA HIS A 68 12.69 3.46 18.94
C HIS A 68 11.32 3.20 19.56
N TYR A 69 11.29 2.40 20.60
CA TYR A 69 10.04 2.04 21.29
C TYR A 69 9.82 2.90 22.52
N PRO A 70 8.56 3.27 22.85
CA PRO A 70 7.34 2.95 22.10
C PRO A 70 7.30 3.59 20.72
N HIS A 71 6.81 2.84 19.72
CA HIS A 71 6.73 3.28 18.33
C HIS A 71 5.29 3.35 17.84
N VAL A 72 4.84 4.51 17.39
CA VAL A 72 3.52 4.70 16.77
C VAL A 72 3.53 4.03 15.38
N LEU A 73 2.56 3.15 15.12
CA LEU A 73 2.47 2.42 13.86
C LEU A 73 1.66 3.17 12.79
N GLY A 74 1.56 2.53 11.60
CA GLY A 74 0.75 2.97 10.47
C GLY A 74 1.50 3.86 9.48
N HIS A 75 1.21 3.67 8.17
CA HIS A 75 1.92 4.39 7.12
C HIS A 75 0.99 5.13 6.15
N ASP A 76 -0.28 4.73 6.01
CA ASP A 76 -1.24 5.38 5.10
C ASP A 76 -2.20 6.24 5.91
N ALA A 77 -2.25 7.55 5.67
CA ALA A 77 -3.18 8.43 6.36
C ALA A 77 -3.88 9.44 5.45
N VAL A 78 -5.05 9.84 5.89
CA VAL A 78 -5.85 10.95 5.38
C VAL A 78 -6.15 11.89 6.53
N GLY A 79 -6.09 13.19 6.29
CA GLY A 79 -6.45 14.17 7.30
C GLY A 79 -6.49 15.59 6.76
N VAL A 80 -6.80 16.53 7.64
CA VAL A 80 -6.91 17.95 7.30
C VAL A 80 -5.69 18.70 7.83
N VAL A 81 -5.08 19.50 6.98
CA VAL A 81 -3.97 20.38 7.37
C VAL A 81 -4.48 21.43 8.38
N VAL A 82 -3.92 21.44 9.58
CA VAL A 82 -4.29 22.37 10.65
C VAL A 82 -3.22 23.44 10.92
N GLN A 83 -1.96 23.17 10.50
CA GLN A 83 -0.89 24.14 10.56
C GLN A 83 0.09 23.95 9.40
N ALA A 84 0.55 25.05 8.82
CA ALA A 84 1.56 25.10 7.76
C ALA A 84 2.25 26.46 7.81
N SER A 85 3.52 26.51 7.39
CA SER A 85 4.23 27.78 7.24
C SER A 85 3.60 28.65 6.14
N LYS A 86 3.71 29.96 6.25
CA LYS A 86 3.16 30.90 5.25
C LYS A 86 3.74 30.64 3.85
N GLY A 87 2.86 30.45 2.88
CA GLY A 87 3.23 30.20 1.49
C GLY A 87 3.51 28.72 1.17
N VAL A 88 3.41 27.81 2.13
CA VAL A 88 3.48 26.37 1.89
C VAL A 88 2.14 25.88 1.33
N PHE A 89 2.20 25.07 0.29
CA PHE A 89 1.03 24.40 -0.32
C PHE A 89 1.15 22.88 -0.15
N PRO A 90 0.03 22.16 0.14
CA PRO A 90 -1.32 22.68 0.38
C PRO A 90 -1.42 23.43 1.71
N GLY A 91 -2.33 24.42 1.80
CA GLY A 91 -2.53 25.26 2.97
C GLY A 91 -3.48 24.65 4.01
N VAL A 92 -3.64 25.37 5.13
CA VAL A 92 -4.59 25.01 6.20
C VAL A 92 -6.02 24.86 5.66
N GLY A 93 -6.70 23.80 6.11
CA GLY A 93 -8.04 23.40 5.66
C GLY A 93 -8.05 22.42 4.48
N ALA A 94 -6.92 22.21 3.79
CA ALA A 94 -6.83 21.21 2.73
C ALA A 94 -6.87 19.79 3.32
N ARG A 95 -7.67 18.90 2.74
CA ARG A 95 -7.63 17.46 3.03
C ARG A 95 -6.56 16.80 2.18
N VAL A 96 -5.68 16.04 2.81
CA VAL A 96 -4.53 15.39 2.18
C VAL A 96 -4.46 13.90 2.48
N VAL A 97 -3.87 13.14 1.57
CA VAL A 97 -3.55 11.72 1.73
C VAL A 97 -2.07 11.49 1.44
N TRP A 98 -1.43 10.57 2.17
CA TRP A 98 -0.01 10.26 1.96
C TRP A 98 0.36 8.86 2.46
N HIS A 99 1.53 8.40 2.03
CA HIS A 99 2.26 7.27 2.59
C HIS A 99 3.43 7.80 3.42
N ALA A 100 3.40 7.55 4.72
CA ALA A 100 4.35 8.10 5.69
C ALA A 100 5.72 7.40 5.63
N SER A 101 6.70 8.03 6.25
CA SER A 101 8.06 7.48 6.39
C SER A 101 8.06 6.22 7.25
N LEU A 102 8.73 5.18 6.76
CA LEU A 102 8.94 3.94 7.53
C LEU A 102 9.92 4.14 8.70
N GLY A 103 10.80 5.14 8.63
CA GLY A 103 11.83 5.38 9.64
C GLY A 103 11.42 6.26 10.81
N ASP A 104 10.28 6.97 10.68
CA ASP A 104 9.79 7.93 11.66
C ASP A 104 8.57 7.36 12.41
N GLN A 105 8.06 8.09 13.41
CA GLN A 105 6.81 7.71 14.09
C GLN A 105 5.67 7.64 13.05
N GLY A 106 4.84 6.62 13.15
CA GLY A 106 3.74 6.37 12.22
C GLY A 106 2.53 7.29 12.45
N VAL A 107 1.44 6.96 11.76
CA VAL A 107 0.26 7.83 11.64
C VAL A 107 -0.96 7.36 12.46
N LEU A 108 -0.85 6.31 13.27
CA LEU A 108 -1.92 5.91 14.20
C LEU A 108 -1.95 6.84 15.42
N SER A 109 -2.20 8.14 15.16
CA SER A 109 -2.26 9.23 16.13
C SER A 109 -3.26 10.30 15.68
N GLU A 110 -3.71 11.16 16.58
CA GLU A 110 -4.68 12.22 16.23
C GLU A 110 -4.06 13.33 15.37
N TYR A 111 -2.76 13.55 15.48
CA TYR A 111 -2.01 14.53 14.68
C TYR A 111 -0.66 13.93 14.26
N THR A 112 -0.16 14.35 13.10
CA THR A 112 1.17 13.98 12.63
C THR A 112 1.74 15.06 11.72
N THR A 113 3.05 15.13 11.56
CA THR A 113 3.70 15.98 10.56
C THR A 113 4.02 15.17 9.30
N VAL A 114 3.99 15.86 8.17
CA VAL A 114 4.37 15.29 6.86
C VAL A 114 4.96 16.38 5.97
N PRO A 115 6.04 16.12 5.20
CA PRO A 115 6.54 17.05 4.22
C PRO A 115 5.49 17.38 3.16
N ASN A 116 5.31 18.67 2.87
CA ASN A 116 4.29 19.14 1.93
C ASN A 116 4.39 18.54 0.52
N TYR A 117 5.60 18.20 0.09
CA TYR A 117 5.87 17.63 -1.22
C TYR A 117 5.52 16.14 -1.36
N ALA A 118 5.21 15.47 -0.24
CA ALA A 118 4.88 14.04 -0.21
C ALA A 118 3.39 13.75 -0.07
N VAL A 119 2.55 14.78 -0.01
CA VAL A 119 1.10 14.64 0.12
C VAL A 119 0.38 14.87 -1.20
N SER A 120 -0.83 14.32 -1.32
CA SER A 120 -1.78 14.58 -2.41
C SER A 120 -3.07 15.17 -1.85
N VAL A 121 -3.63 16.17 -2.53
CA VAL A 121 -4.88 16.80 -2.11
C VAL A 121 -6.05 15.91 -2.52
N VAL A 122 -6.93 15.57 -1.57
CA VAL A 122 -8.10 14.73 -1.81
C VAL A 122 -9.20 15.54 -2.47
N PRO A 123 -9.70 15.13 -3.66
CA PRO A 123 -10.84 15.78 -4.32
C PRO A 123 -12.13 15.63 -3.50
N ASP A 124 -13.02 16.61 -3.60
CA ASP A 124 -14.28 16.65 -2.84
C ASP A 124 -15.20 15.43 -3.10
N ASN A 125 -15.11 14.83 -4.28
CA ASN A 125 -15.91 13.66 -4.67
C ASN A 125 -15.28 12.32 -4.31
N VAL A 126 -14.13 12.30 -3.61
CA VAL A 126 -13.54 11.11 -3.03
C VAL A 126 -13.68 11.17 -1.51
N SER A 127 -14.31 10.16 -0.91
CA SER A 127 -14.47 10.14 0.54
C SER A 127 -13.12 10.00 1.24
N PRO A 128 -12.93 10.58 2.44
CA PRO A 128 -11.68 10.42 3.18
C PRO A 128 -11.34 8.95 3.48
N ALA A 129 -12.35 8.14 3.80
CA ALA A 129 -12.15 6.71 4.03
C ALA A 129 -11.71 5.96 2.77
N ASP A 130 -12.26 6.30 1.60
CA ASP A 130 -11.84 5.75 0.31
C ASP A 130 -10.40 6.17 -0.01
N ALA A 131 -10.06 7.44 0.19
CA ALA A 131 -8.70 7.94 -0.03
C ALA A 131 -7.67 7.21 0.83
N ALA A 132 -8.01 6.82 2.08
CA ALA A 132 -7.12 6.04 2.96
C ALA A 132 -6.81 4.63 2.43
N THR A 133 -7.56 4.12 1.44
CA THR A 133 -7.30 2.80 0.84
C THR A 133 -6.20 2.83 -0.22
N LEU A 134 -5.84 4.01 -0.72
CA LEU A 134 -5.05 4.19 -1.93
C LEU A 134 -3.52 4.06 -1.75
N PRO A 135 -2.86 4.70 -0.74
CA PRO A 135 -1.42 4.94 -0.81
C PRO A 135 -0.60 3.66 -0.94
N CYS A 136 -0.46 2.86 0.09
CA CYS A 136 0.44 1.70 0.06
C CYS A 136 0.10 0.73 -1.07
N SER A 137 -1.17 0.34 -1.18
CA SER A 137 -1.60 -0.67 -2.15
C SER A 137 -1.53 -0.17 -3.60
N GLY A 138 -2.04 1.03 -3.85
CA GLY A 138 -2.08 1.62 -5.20
C GLY A 138 -0.70 2.03 -5.69
N MET A 139 0.08 2.74 -4.85
CA MET A 139 1.44 3.17 -5.22
C MET A 139 2.36 1.95 -5.45
N THR A 140 2.25 0.91 -4.62
CA THR A 140 3.00 -0.34 -4.81
C THR A 140 2.65 -1.00 -6.15
N ALA A 141 1.36 -1.06 -6.52
CA ALA A 141 0.93 -1.58 -7.81
C ALA A 141 1.51 -0.76 -8.98
N LEU A 142 1.48 0.57 -8.90
CA LEU A 142 2.06 1.45 -9.93
C LEU A 142 3.56 1.23 -10.09
N ILE A 143 4.32 1.21 -8.98
CA ILE A 143 5.77 0.95 -9.01
C ILE A 143 6.07 -0.42 -9.61
N ALA A 144 5.30 -1.46 -9.24
CA ALA A 144 5.48 -2.80 -9.76
C ALA A 144 5.29 -2.86 -11.27
N LEU A 145 4.19 -2.29 -11.78
CA LEU A 145 3.89 -2.28 -13.21
C LEU A 145 4.89 -1.43 -14.01
N ASP A 146 5.42 -0.36 -13.43
CA ASP A 146 6.49 0.44 -14.06
C ASP A 146 7.80 -0.34 -14.15
N LYS A 147 8.18 -1.08 -13.09
CA LYS A 147 9.35 -1.98 -13.11
C LYS A 147 9.19 -3.11 -14.12
N LEU A 148 7.98 -3.60 -14.30
CA LEU A 148 7.66 -4.60 -15.32
C LEU A 148 7.66 -4.04 -16.75
N GLN A 149 7.69 -2.71 -16.94
CA GLN A 149 7.65 -2.07 -18.25
C GLN A 149 6.57 -2.71 -19.15
N LEU A 150 5.37 -2.84 -18.58
CA LEU A 150 4.27 -3.56 -19.20
C LEU A 150 3.82 -2.87 -20.49
N SER A 151 3.73 -3.63 -21.58
CA SER A 151 3.30 -3.18 -22.90
C SER A 151 1.94 -3.76 -23.27
N GLU A 152 1.26 -3.11 -24.22
CA GLU A 152 0.02 -3.64 -24.80
C GLU A 152 0.25 -5.06 -25.39
N GLY A 153 -0.63 -5.99 -25.07
CA GLY A 153 -0.55 -7.38 -25.48
C GLY A 153 0.31 -8.29 -24.59
N ASP A 154 1.08 -7.75 -23.65
CA ASP A 154 1.82 -8.57 -22.69
C ASP A 154 0.88 -9.45 -21.85
N SER A 155 1.31 -10.68 -21.55
CA SER A 155 0.69 -11.54 -20.56
C SER A 155 1.28 -11.28 -19.18
N LEU A 156 0.43 -10.83 -18.22
CA LEU A 156 0.82 -10.58 -16.84
C LEU A 156 0.20 -11.62 -15.91
N PHE A 157 1.03 -12.27 -15.10
CA PHE A 157 0.57 -13.08 -13.99
C PHE A 157 0.71 -12.31 -12.67
N ILE A 158 -0.36 -12.29 -11.87
CA ILE A 158 -0.40 -11.63 -10.56
C ILE A 158 -0.75 -12.67 -9.51
N ASP A 159 0.18 -12.97 -8.60
CA ASP A 159 -0.15 -13.77 -7.43
C ASP A 159 -0.98 -12.95 -6.43
N ALA A 160 -1.90 -13.63 -5.73
CA ALA A 160 -2.76 -13.03 -4.72
C ALA A 160 -3.57 -11.82 -5.22
N GLY A 161 -4.23 -11.93 -6.39
CA GLY A 161 -4.98 -10.84 -7.01
C GLY A 161 -6.08 -10.23 -6.16
N ALA A 162 -6.60 -10.94 -5.15
CA ALA A 162 -7.61 -10.42 -4.23
C ALA A 162 -7.02 -9.56 -3.09
N GLY A 163 -5.70 -9.51 -2.95
CA GLY A 163 -5.01 -8.63 -2.01
C GLY A 163 -5.08 -7.15 -2.45
N GLY A 164 -4.73 -6.24 -1.54
CA GLY A 164 -4.80 -4.79 -1.81
C GLY A 164 -4.02 -4.39 -3.07
N VAL A 165 -2.75 -4.81 -3.19
CA VAL A 165 -1.91 -4.51 -4.36
C VAL A 165 -2.46 -5.18 -5.62
N GLY A 166 -2.87 -6.46 -5.52
CA GLY A 166 -3.37 -7.24 -6.67
C GLY A 166 -4.60 -6.62 -7.31
N GLN A 167 -5.54 -6.11 -6.51
CA GLN A 167 -6.77 -5.47 -7.02
C GLN A 167 -6.46 -4.20 -7.84
N PHE A 168 -5.52 -3.37 -7.41
CA PHE A 168 -5.09 -2.19 -8.18
C PHE A 168 -4.27 -2.61 -9.42
N ALA A 169 -3.34 -3.57 -9.24
CA ALA A 169 -2.49 -4.04 -10.33
C ALA A 169 -3.28 -4.63 -11.50
N ILE A 170 -4.34 -5.41 -11.23
CA ILE A 170 -5.25 -5.92 -12.26
C ILE A 170 -5.82 -4.78 -13.09
N GLN A 171 -6.39 -3.77 -12.45
CA GLN A 171 -7.05 -2.66 -13.13
C GLN A 171 -6.06 -1.82 -13.96
N PHE A 172 -4.93 -1.44 -13.38
CA PHE A 172 -3.91 -0.67 -14.09
C PHE A 172 -3.23 -1.47 -15.21
N ALA A 173 -3.07 -2.79 -15.05
CA ALA A 173 -2.55 -3.63 -16.13
C ALA A 173 -3.54 -3.72 -17.31
N LYS A 174 -4.84 -3.77 -17.02
CA LYS A 174 -5.88 -3.73 -18.07
C LYS A 174 -5.90 -2.38 -18.79
N GLN A 175 -5.74 -1.27 -18.08
CA GLN A 175 -5.60 0.05 -18.71
C GLN A 175 -4.38 0.16 -19.63
N ARG A 176 -3.32 -0.64 -19.36
CA ARG A 176 -2.10 -0.74 -20.20
C ARG A 176 -2.25 -1.76 -21.35
N GLY A 177 -3.43 -2.39 -21.52
CA GLY A 177 -3.70 -3.34 -22.59
C GLY A 177 -3.15 -4.76 -22.36
N ALA A 178 -2.76 -5.12 -21.14
CA ALA A 178 -2.25 -6.45 -20.82
C ALA A 178 -3.36 -7.50 -20.72
N THR A 179 -3.00 -8.75 -20.99
CA THR A 179 -3.83 -9.93 -20.63
C THR A 179 -3.45 -10.36 -19.22
N VAL A 180 -4.42 -10.32 -18.30
CA VAL A 180 -4.18 -10.50 -16.86
C VAL A 180 -4.65 -11.86 -16.38
N PHE A 181 -3.69 -12.63 -15.86
CA PHE A 181 -3.90 -13.90 -15.17
C PHE A 181 -3.64 -13.70 -13.68
N THR A 182 -4.43 -14.35 -12.82
CA THR A 182 -4.23 -14.17 -11.37
C THR A 182 -4.67 -15.37 -10.56
N THR A 183 -4.21 -15.45 -9.31
CA THR A 183 -4.64 -16.45 -8.33
C THR A 183 -5.46 -15.82 -7.22
N ALA A 184 -6.50 -16.52 -6.78
CA ALA A 184 -7.29 -16.16 -5.59
C ALA A 184 -8.09 -17.36 -5.08
N SER A 185 -8.65 -17.27 -3.88
CA SER A 185 -9.70 -18.20 -3.42
C SER A 185 -10.95 -18.10 -4.31
N LYS A 186 -11.67 -19.20 -4.51
CA LYS A 186 -12.86 -19.26 -5.38
C LYS A 186 -13.90 -18.17 -5.16
N HIS A 187 -14.15 -17.79 -3.90
CA HIS A 187 -15.14 -16.77 -3.57
C HIS A 187 -14.78 -15.39 -4.13
N ASN A 188 -13.51 -15.13 -4.42
CA ASN A 188 -13.03 -13.86 -4.98
C ASN A 188 -13.00 -13.85 -6.54
N HIS A 189 -13.21 -14.98 -7.22
CA HIS A 189 -13.10 -15.04 -8.68
C HIS A 189 -14.02 -14.06 -9.40
N LYS A 190 -15.28 -13.93 -8.92
CA LYS A 190 -16.24 -12.98 -9.50
C LYS A 190 -15.75 -11.53 -9.38
N LEU A 191 -15.23 -11.16 -8.21
CA LEU A 191 -14.65 -9.81 -7.98
C LEU A 191 -13.52 -9.55 -8.96
N LEU A 192 -12.54 -10.46 -9.05
CA LEU A 192 -11.36 -10.24 -9.88
C LEU A 192 -11.68 -10.17 -11.37
N LYS A 193 -12.68 -10.95 -11.84
CA LYS A 193 -13.23 -10.80 -13.19
C LYS A 193 -13.86 -9.42 -13.42
N GLN A 194 -14.56 -8.88 -12.43
CA GLN A 194 -15.16 -7.53 -12.50
C GLN A 194 -14.11 -6.41 -12.45
N LEU A 195 -12.92 -6.68 -11.90
CA LEU A 195 -11.77 -5.77 -11.92
C LEU A 195 -10.96 -5.85 -13.22
N GLY A 196 -11.29 -6.83 -14.10
CA GLY A 196 -10.69 -6.97 -15.41
C GLY A 196 -9.74 -8.15 -15.57
N ALA A 197 -9.57 -9.04 -14.58
CA ALA A 197 -8.75 -10.24 -14.76
C ALA A 197 -9.32 -11.15 -15.87
N ASP A 198 -8.51 -11.51 -16.86
CA ASP A 198 -8.92 -12.36 -17.98
C ASP A 198 -9.02 -13.82 -17.54
N VAL A 199 -8.10 -14.28 -16.68
CA VAL A 199 -8.11 -15.64 -16.13
C VAL A 199 -7.85 -15.61 -14.62
N VAL A 200 -8.67 -16.32 -13.85
CA VAL A 200 -8.52 -16.43 -12.40
C VAL A 200 -8.43 -17.89 -12.00
N PHE A 201 -7.33 -18.27 -11.35
CA PHE A 201 -7.09 -19.61 -10.84
C PHE A 201 -7.34 -19.68 -9.33
N ASP A 202 -7.82 -20.84 -8.87
CA ASP A 202 -7.86 -21.14 -7.45
C ASP A 202 -6.47 -21.58 -6.96
N TYR A 203 -5.83 -20.81 -6.09
CA TYR A 203 -4.50 -21.15 -5.58
C TYR A 203 -4.48 -22.43 -4.72
N LYS A 204 -5.65 -22.92 -4.27
CA LYS A 204 -5.81 -24.17 -3.52
C LYS A 204 -5.93 -25.39 -4.42
N ASP A 205 -5.98 -25.20 -5.74
CA ASP A 205 -6.10 -26.32 -6.68
C ASP A 205 -4.77 -27.09 -6.75
N PRO A 206 -4.75 -28.39 -6.44
CA PRO A 206 -3.52 -29.19 -6.50
C PRO A 206 -2.94 -29.31 -7.93
N LYS A 207 -3.72 -28.97 -8.95
CA LYS A 207 -3.30 -28.94 -10.36
C LYS A 207 -3.12 -27.51 -10.89
N LEU A 208 -2.82 -26.57 -9.99
CA LEU A 208 -2.70 -25.15 -10.34
C LEU A 208 -1.69 -24.93 -11.48
N GLU A 209 -0.48 -25.46 -11.36
CA GLU A 209 0.57 -25.25 -12.35
C GLU A 209 0.22 -25.84 -13.71
N ASP A 210 -0.35 -27.05 -13.75
CA ASP A 210 -0.80 -27.68 -14.97
C ASP A 210 -1.87 -26.84 -15.69
N LYS A 211 -2.78 -26.24 -14.91
CA LYS A 211 -3.82 -25.36 -15.44
C LYS A 211 -3.23 -24.06 -15.98
N ILE A 212 -2.30 -23.45 -15.24
CA ILE A 212 -1.60 -22.26 -15.70
C ILE A 212 -0.87 -22.55 -17.02
N ARG A 213 -0.06 -23.63 -17.07
CA ARG A 213 0.70 -24.00 -18.27
C ARG A 213 -0.19 -24.31 -19.46
N ARG A 214 -1.36 -24.93 -19.24
CA ARG A 214 -2.32 -25.22 -20.30
C ARG A 214 -2.93 -23.94 -20.89
N GLU A 215 -3.31 -23.00 -20.02
CA GLU A 215 -3.94 -21.75 -20.43
C GLU A 215 -2.94 -20.80 -21.12
N LEU A 216 -1.71 -20.76 -20.63
CA LEU A 216 -0.66 -19.88 -21.12
C LEU A 216 0.02 -20.42 -22.40
N GLY A 217 0.03 -21.74 -22.57
CA GLY A 217 0.80 -22.40 -23.62
C GLY A 217 2.31 -22.46 -23.34
N PRO A 218 3.14 -22.83 -24.35
CA PRO A 218 4.56 -23.12 -24.13
C PRO A 218 5.46 -21.89 -23.92
N GLN A 219 4.97 -20.70 -24.26
CA GLN A 219 5.81 -19.48 -24.25
C GLN A 219 6.16 -19.00 -22.85
N GLY A 220 5.26 -19.10 -21.89
CA GLY A 220 5.39 -18.51 -20.56
C GLY A 220 4.93 -17.05 -20.48
N PHE A 221 4.82 -16.52 -19.27
CA PHE A 221 4.38 -15.13 -19.05
C PHE A 221 5.46 -14.11 -19.44
N ASP A 222 5.05 -13.00 -20.05
CA ASP A 222 5.91 -11.85 -20.32
C ASP A 222 6.33 -11.16 -19.03
N ALA A 223 5.40 -11.06 -18.10
CA ALA A 223 5.59 -10.38 -16.83
C ALA A 223 4.91 -11.11 -15.67
N VAL A 224 5.47 -10.98 -14.48
CA VAL A 224 4.91 -11.51 -13.23
C VAL A 224 4.97 -10.44 -12.14
N LEU A 225 3.88 -10.24 -11.42
CA LEU A 225 3.84 -9.52 -10.15
C LEU A 225 3.75 -10.54 -9.01
N ASP A 226 4.83 -10.71 -8.30
CA ASP A 226 4.92 -11.61 -7.16
C ASP A 226 4.60 -10.86 -5.86
N CYS A 227 3.41 -11.12 -5.32
CA CYS A 227 2.96 -10.55 -4.05
C CYS A 227 3.18 -11.50 -2.86
N ILE A 228 3.76 -12.69 -3.06
CA ILE A 228 3.87 -13.75 -2.05
C ILE A 228 5.31 -13.90 -1.56
N GLY A 229 6.27 -14.10 -2.47
CA GLY A 229 7.67 -14.35 -2.12
C GLY A 229 8.04 -15.83 -1.89
N GLY A 230 9.28 -16.08 -1.51
CA GLY A 230 9.79 -17.41 -1.18
C GLY A 230 9.68 -18.41 -2.34
N ASP A 231 9.25 -19.64 -2.07
CA ASP A 231 9.13 -20.71 -3.06
C ASP A 231 8.16 -20.33 -4.21
N THR A 232 7.19 -19.47 -3.92
CA THR A 232 6.28 -18.94 -4.96
C THR A 232 7.04 -18.13 -6.00
N THR A 233 8.03 -17.35 -5.61
CA THR A 233 8.89 -16.61 -6.54
C THR A 233 9.65 -17.55 -7.48
N ILE A 234 10.15 -18.69 -6.97
CA ILE A 234 10.86 -19.71 -7.78
C ILE A 234 9.91 -20.25 -8.86
N ARG A 235 8.71 -20.70 -8.44
CA ARG A 235 7.66 -21.16 -9.37
C ARG A 235 7.32 -20.09 -10.40
N ASN A 236 7.21 -18.83 -9.99
CA ASN A 236 6.86 -17.72 -10.88
C ASN A 236 7.94 -17.49 -11.94
N VAL A 237 9.23 -17.59 -11.57
CA VAL A 237 10.34 -17.55 -12.53
C VAL A 237 10.27 -18.72 -13.51
N GLU A 238 9.88 -19.92 -13.08
CA GLU A 238 9.68 -21.07 -13.97
C GLU A 238 8.53 -20.93 -14.96
N LEU A 239 7.50 -20.17 -14.58
CA LEU A 239 6.33 -19.90 -15.43
C LEU A 239 6.57 -18.77 -16.44
N MET A 240 7.63 -17.97 -16.29
CA MET A 240 7.96 -16.90 -17.22
C MET A 240 8.58 -17.44 -18.53
N ARG A 241 8.43 -16.66 -19.57
CA ARG A 241 9.19 -16.84 -20.81
C ARG A 241 10.69 -16.55 -20.56
N PHE A 242 11.53 -16.96 -21.52
CA PHE A 242 12.93 -16.53 -21.52
C PHE A 242 13.02 -15.00 -21.55
N CYS A 243 13.88 -14.42 -20.72
CA CYS A 243 14.00 -12.97 -20.50
C CYS A 243 12.70 -12.29 -20.05
N GLY A 244 11.82 -13.02 -19.36
CA GLY A 244 10.63 -12.44 -18.72
C GLY A 244 10.99 -11.48 -17.59
N ARG A 245 10.01 -10.71 -17.12
CA ARG A 245 10.18 -9.67 -16.11
C ARG A 245 9.36 -10.02 -14.87
N ILE A 246 9.95 -9.93 -13.68
CA ILE A 246 9.25 -10.16 -12.43
C ILE A 246 9.46 -8.99 -11.47
N ALA A 247 8.38 -8.50 -10.89
CA ALA A 247 8.39 -7.52 -9.80
C ALA A 247 8.03 -8.22 -8.48
N CYS A 248 8.92 -8.13 -7.48
CA CYS A 248 8.78 -8.82 -6.22
C CYS A 248 8.51 -7.82 -5.08
N LEU A 249 7.45 -8.07 -4.29
CA LEU A 249 7.06 -7.23 -3.16
C LEU A 249 7.71 -7.67 -1.85
N ASN A 250 8.09 -8.93 -1.75
CA ASN A 250 8.60 -9.55 -0.55
C ASN A 250 10.04 -10.03 -0.75
N GLU A 251 10.61 -10.66 0.28
CA GLU A 251 11.96 -11.19 0.28
C GLU A 251 12.16 -12.21 -0.86
N LEU A 252 13.30 -12.08 -1.53
CA LEU A 252 13.69 -13.00 -2.60
C LEU A 252 14.20 -14.31 -2.00
N PRO A 253 13.84 -15.47 -2.60
CA PRO A 253 14.44 -16.74 -2.25
C PRO A 253 15.87 -16.84 -2.77
N LYS A 254 16.58 -17.85 -2.30
CA LYS A 254 17.83 -18.26 -2.94
C LYS A 254 17.51 -19.02 -4.23
N PHE A 255 17.94 -18.48 -5.36
CA PHE A 255 17.75 -19.10 -6.67
C PHE A 255 18.85 -20.08 -7.04
N GLU A 256 18.47 -21.19 -7.69
CA GLU A 256 19.41 -22.08 -8.35
C GLU A 256 20.00 -21.43 -9.60
N GLN A 257 21.32 -21.55 -9.77
CA GLN A 257 22.04 -20.92 -10.89
C GLN A 257 21.53 -21.42 -12.27
N GLU A 258 21.20 -22.70 -12.37
CA GLU A 258 20.65 -23.27 -13.62
C GLU A 258 19.33 -22.63 -14.02
N LEU A 259 18.40 -22.43 -13.07
CA LEU A 259 17.13 -21.76 -13.31
C LEU A 259 17.37 -20.34 -13.82
N MET A 260 18.24 -19.59 -13.17
CA MET A 260 18.56 -18.21 -13.53
C MET A 260 19.18 -18.11 -14.92
N PHE A 261 20.11 -19.02 -15.26
CA PHE A 261 20.71 -19.07 -16.60
C PHE A 261 19.68 -19.45 -17.67
N ARG A 262 18.85 -20.45 -17.39
CA ARG A 262 17.84 -20.95 -18.35
C ARG A 262 16.72 -19.96 -18.62
N ARG A 263 16.31 -19.16 -17.61
CA ARG A 263 15.24 -18.18 -17.75
C ARG A 263 15.72 -16.77 -18.01
N ALA A 264 16.93 -16.41 -17.56
CA ALA A 264 17.52 -15.08 -17.64
C ALA A 264 16.53 -13.96 -17.25
N PRO A 265 15.88 -14.04 -16.06
CA PRO A 265 14.81 -13.12 -15.70
C PRO A 265 15.33 -11.70 -15.43
N ASN A 266 14.53 -10.69 -15.73
CA ASN A 266 14.71 -9.35 -15.18
C ASN A 266 13.93 -9.22 -13.86
N ILE A 267 14.64 -9.09 -12.73
CA ILE A 267 14.05 -9.04 -11.39
C ILE A 267 14.04 -7.61 -10.85
N GLY A 268 12.85 -7.07 -10.60
CA GLY A 268 12.63 -5.78 -9.99
C GLY A 268 12.14 -5.89 -8.54
N ILE A 269 12.86 -5.30 -7.58
CA ILE A 269 12.39 -5.20 -6.20
C ILE A 269 11.47 -3.99 -6.07
N VAL A 270 10.29 -4.18 -5.49
CA VAL A 270 9.34 -3.10 -5.21
C VAL A 270 9.49 -2.68 -3.76
N SER A 271 9.86 -1.42 -3.53
CA SER A 271 10.07 -0.87 -2.19
C SER A 271 9.48 0.54 -2.12
N LEU A 272 8.30 0.66 -1.54
CA LEU A 272 7.65 1.96 -1.36
C LEU A 272 8.34 2.76 -0.24
N GLY A 273 8.55 2.15 0.92
CA GLY A 273 9.26 2.77 2.05
C GLY A 273 10.72 3.10 1.77
N GLY A 274 11.32 2.50 0.74
CA GLY A 274 12.68 2.78 0.29
C GLY A 274 12.92 4.23 -0.11
N ALA A 275 11.89 4.97 -0.55
CA ALA A 275 11.96 6.39 -0.86
C ALA A 275 12.40 7.23 0.35
N TRP A 276 11.91 6.86 1.53
CA TRP A 276 12.24 7.49 2.81
C TRP A 276 13.59 7.01 3.35
N LEU A 277 13.81 5.70 3.35
CA LEU A 277 15.04 5.08 3.87
C LEU A 277 16.31 5.52 3.11
N ALA A 278 16.18 5.74 1.80
CA ALA A 278 17.25 6.25 0.96
C ALA A 278 17.40 7.78 1.02
N ASN A 279 16.55 8.48 1.78
CA ASN A 279 16.47 9.95 1.83
C ASN A 279 16.44 10.58 0.43
N SER A 280 15.68 9.98 -0.48
CA SER A 280 15.60 10.41 -1.88
C SER A 280 14.44 11.38 -2.10
N LEU A 281 14.71 12.68 -2.10
CA LEU A 281 13.68 13.71 -2.33
C LEU A 281 12.88 13.44 -3.63
N CYS A 282 13.55 13.08 -4.71
CA CYS A 282 12.88 12.78 -5.98
C CYS A 282 11.92 11.58 -5.85
N ALA A 283 12.30 10.53 -5.09
CA ALA A 283 11.44 9.38 -4.87
C ALA A 283 10.27 9.73 -3.94
N GLN A 284 10.50 10.56 -2.91
CA GLN A 284 9.44 11.04 -2.01
C GLN A 284 8.43 11.93 -2.76
N GLN A 285 8.88 12.81 -3.65
CA GLN A 285 8.01 13.60 -4.52
C GLN A 285 7.19 12.73 -5.48
N LYS A 286 7.74 11.60 -5.95
CA LYS A 286 6.98 10.64 -6.77
C LYS A 286 5.82 10.00 -6.01
N LEU A 287 5.87 9.91 -4.68
CA LEU A 287 4.74 9.43 -3.88
C LEU A 287 3.52 10.34 -4.06
N SER A 288 3.71 11.66 -3.97
CA SER A 288 2.63 12.62 -4.24
C SER A 288 2.11 12.51 -5.67
N PHE A 289 2.99 12.39 -6.67
CA PHE A 289 2.56 12.19 -8.06
C PHE A 289 1.69 10.93 -8.23
N MET A 290 2.10 9.81 -7.65
CA MET A 290 1.32 8.56 -7.67
C MET A 290 0.00 8.70 -6.89
N GLY A 291 0.01 9.39 -5.75
CA GLY A 291 -1.18 9.69 -4.97
C GLY A 291 -2.20 10.50 -5.78
N ASN A 292 -1.76 11.54 -6.48
CA ASN A 292 -2.62 12.33 -7.36
C ASN A 292 -3.20 11.48 -8.50
N LEU A 293 -2.39 10.62 -9.14
CA LEU A 293 -2.87 9.71 -10.18
C LEU A 293 -3.95 8.75 -9.66
N LEU A 294 -3.76 8.19 -8.46
CA LEU A 294 -4.73 7.29 -7.83
C LEU A 294 -6.03 8.02 -7.50
N LEU A 295 -5.95 9.22 -6.94
CA LEU A 295 -7.10 10.06 -6.61
C LEU A 295 -7.87 10.48 -7.87
N ASP A 296 -7.18 10.86 -8.94
CA ASP A 296 -7.79 11.22 -10.22
C ASP A 296 -8.56 10.04 -10.83
N ASN A 297 -7.98 8.83 -10.82
CA ASN A 297 -8.67 7.63 -11.30
C ASN A 297 -9.88 7.28 -10.42
N ALA A 298 -9.75 7.42 -9.10
CA ALA A 298 -10.86 7.20 -8.16
C ALA A 298 -11.98 8.22 -8.38
N ALA A 299 -11.65 9.51 -8.49
CA ALA A 299 -12.60 10.60 -8.70
C ALA A 299 -13.39 10.50 -10.01
N ARG A 300 -12.77 9.92 -11.06
CA ARG A 300 -13.41 9.65 -12.36
C ARG A 300 -14.14 8.31 -12.41
N GLY A 301 -14.03 7.46 -11.36
CA GLY A 301 -14.58 6.12 -11.37
C GLY A 301 -13.89 5.16 -12.34
N GLU A 302 -12.66 5.46 -12.75
CA GLU A 302 -11.83 4.66 -13.66
C GLU A 302 -11.22 3.44 -12.96
N ILE A 303 -11.18 3.46 -11.62
CA ILE A 303 -10.81 2.33 -10.78
C ILE A 303 -11.90 2.06 -9.73
N LYS A 304 -12.10 0.79 -9.42
CA LYS A 304 -12.93 0.35 -8.30
C LYS A 304 -12.07 0.25 -7.06
N LEU A 305 -12.51 0.92 -6.01
CA LEU A 305 -11.83 0.89 -4.72
C LEU A 305 -12.15 -0.40 -3.95
N PRO A 306 -11.24 -0.88 -3.10
CA PRO A 306 -11.47 -2.06 -2.29
C PRO A 306 -12.60 -1.81 -1.27
N GLN A 307 -13.32 -2.87 -0.90
CA GLN A 307 -14.29 -2.81 0.19
C GLN A 307 -13.59 -2.39 1.49
N ILE A 308 -14.16 -1.42 2.19
CA ILE A 308 -13.65 -0.95 3.47
C ILE A 308 -14.21 -1.81 4.62
N HIS A 309 -13.32 -2.22 5.51
CA HIS A 309 -13.64 -2.76 6.82
C HIS A 309 -13.25 -1.73 7.86
N ALA A 310 -14.23 -1.05 8.43
CA ALA A 310 -14.01 -0.02 9.45
C ALA A 310 -13.41 -0.64 10.72
N VAL A 311 -12.47 0.08 11.32
CA VAL A 311 -11.78 -0.28 12.57
C VAL A 311 -11.82 0.92 13.50
N ASP A 312 -12.19 0.70 14.75
CA ASP A 312 -12.21 1.76 15.76
C ASP A 312 -10.78 2.15 16.16
N PHE A 313 -10.56 3.42 16.48
CA PHE A 313 -9.27 3.93 16.97
C PHE A 313 -9.06 3.57 18.44
N THR A 314 -8.91 2.28 18.71
CA THR A 314 -8.57 1.72 20.03
C THR A 314 -7.42 0.73 19.90
N ALA A 315 -6.61 0.59 20.94
CA ALA A 315 -5.48 -0.35 20.93
C ALA A 315 -5.95 -1.80 20.66
N GLU A 316 -7.08 -2.23 21.22
CA GLU A 316 -7.64 -3.57 21.03
C GLU A 316 -8.08 -3.81 19.58
N ALA A 317 -8.89 -2.89 19.02
CA ALA A 317 -9.44 -3.05 17.67
C ALA A 317 -8.33 -3.05 16.61
N VAL A 318 -7.35 -2.13 16.73
CA VAL A 318 -6.24 -2.04 15.78
C VAL A 318 -5.29 -3.24 15.92
N SER A 319 -4.99 -3.71 17.15
CA SER A 319 -4.20 -4.93 17.37
C SER A 319 -4.87 -6.14 16.72
N THR A 320 -6.18 -6.30 16.92
CA THR A 320 -6.97 -7.38 16.29
C THR A 320 -6.91 -7.28 14.77
N ALA A 321 -7.06 -6.08 14.21
CA ALA A 321 -6.99 -5.84 12.77
C ALA A 321 -5.61 -6.19 12.18
N LEU A 322 -4.51 -5.80 12.85
CA LEU A 322 -3.15 -6.12 12.41
C LEU A 322 -2.85 -7.62 12.49
N ASN A 323 -3.26 -8.30 13.56
CA ASN A 323 -3.13 -9.75 13.65
C ASN A 323 -3.93 -10.48 12.55
N LYS A 324 -5.11 -9.95 12.16
CA LYS A 324 -5.87 -10.46 11.02
C LYS A 324 -5.16 -10.26 9.68
N GLN A 325 -4.37 -9.18 9.52
CA GLN A 325 -3.51 -8.99 8.34
C GLN A 325 -2.49 -10.13 8.21
N LEU A 326 -1.85 -10.53 9.32
CA LEU A 326 -0.89 -11.65 9.34
C LEU A 326 -1.55 -12.99 9.04
N ALA A 327 -2.73 -13.24 9.61
CA ALA A 327 -3.49 -14.47 9.37
C ALA A 327 -4.01 -14.56 7.93
N GLY A 328 -4.19 -13.45 7.25
CA GLY A 328 -4.74 -13.38 5.90
C GLY A 328 -6.23 -13.78 5.85
N GLY A 329 -6.69 -14.17 4.64
CA GLY A 329 -8.02 -14.74 4.44
C GLY A 329 -9.18 -13.74 4.40
N PHE A 330 -8.90 -12.43 4.35
CA PHE A 330 -9.92 -11.41 4.09
C PHE A 330 -9.66 -10.68 2.77
N THR A 331 -10.68 -10.04 2.25
CA THR A 331 -10.63 -9.23 1.02
C THR A 331 -11.07 -7.82 1.34
N GLY A 332 -10.45 -6.84 0.72
CA GLY A 332 -10.72 -5.43 0.99
C GLY A 332 -9.60 -4.76 1.79
N LYS A 333 -9.91 -3.63 2.41
CA LYS A 333 -8.96 -2.79 3.15
C LYS A 333 -9.52 -2.46 4.54
N GLN A 334 -8.74 -2.68 5.59
CA GLN A 334 -9.05 -2.21 6.93
C GLN A 334 -8.66 -0.74 7.05
N VAL A 335 -9.60 0.07 7.52
CA VAL A 335 -9.43 1.52 7.67
C VAL A 335 -9.83 1.93 9.08
N VAL A 336 -8.91 2.52 9.81
CA VAL A 336 -9.13 3.03 11.17
C VAL A 336 -9.71 4.44 11.07
N GLN A 337 -10.82 4.70 11.75
CA GLN A 337 -11.38 6.04 11.89
C GLN A 337 -10.80 6.69 13.15
N VAL A 338 -9.91 7.67 12.98
CA VAL A 338 -9.22 8.36 14.08
C VAL A 338 -10.05 9.52 14.62
N SER A 339 -10.55 10.36 13.72
CA SER A 339 -11.46 11.45 14.06
C SER A 339 -12.52 11.62 12.97
N GLY A 340 -13.71 12.00 13.33
CA GLY A 340 -14.83 12.23 12.42
C GLY A 340 -15.79 13.25 12.99
#